data_ed9444fc93992453d87a53dbf32c40a7
#
_entry.id   ed9444fc93992453d87a53dbf32c40a7
#
_cell.length_a   1.000
_cell.length_b   1.000
_cell.length_c   1.000
_cell.angle_alpha   90.00
_cell.angle_beta   90.00
_cell.angle_gamma   90.00
#
_symmetry.space_group_name_H-M   'P 1'
#
loop_
_entity.id
_entity.type
_entity.pdbx_description
1 polymer ?
#
loop_
_entity_poly.entity_id
_entity_poly.type
_entity_poly.pdbx_seq_one_letter_code
_entity_poly.pdbx_strand_id
1 'polypeptide(L)'
;SMTDSLTRTLVKFGSKELIDTYFDQLTSQDMDEVFQGSMFMTEQLAGSDVGAIETTAKLVDGEWKLSGDKWFCSNPDAALGMVLARPEGAAPGTGGLSLFLLPRILPNGTRNAYRILRLKDKMGTKSMASGEIALEGATAYLVGDAGQGFKQMTDMINMSRLANGVRSAGLMRRAVSEALFISQNRTAFGKQLIDLPLMRRQLMKMLVTAEQGRSMVFHTARVLQAADAGDAEMAKVLRILTPLIKFRTCRDARKVAGDGMEVRGGCGYIEEWSDARVLRDAHLGSIWEGTSNIVGVGCLAGLCRHAFGGRP
;
A
#
# COMPACT_ATOMS: atom_id res chain seq x y z
N SER A 1 -2.38 -1.81 7.68
CA SER A 1 -2.48 -0.63 6.82
C SER A 1 -3.68 -0.68 5.88
N MET A 2 -3.97 -1.83 5.23
CA MET A 2 -5.15 -1.93 4.34
C MET A 2 -6.47 -1.74 5.09
N THR A 3 -6.63 -2.38 6.24
CA THR A 3 -7.81 -2.19 7.11
C THR A 3 -8.00 -0.73 7.49
N ASP A 4 -6.96 -0.08 8.03
CA ASP A 4 -6.98 1.34 8.38
C ASP A 4 -7.34 2.24 7.17
N SER A 5 -6.71 2.00 6.01
CA SER A 5 -7.01 2.77 4.80
C SER A 5 -8.45 2.58 4.33
N LEU A 6 -8.98 1.35 4.41
CA LEU A 6 -10.38 1.04 4.09
C LEU A 6 -11.32 1.74 5.06
N THR A 7 -11.07 1.63 6.36
CA THR A 7 -11.89 2.27 7.41
C THR A 7 -11.98 3.78 7.21
N ARG A 8 -10.84 4.45 6.99
CA ARG A 8 -10.79 5.90 6.72
C ARG A 8 -11.57 6.28 5.46
N THR A 9 -11.46 5.48 4.39
CA THR A 9 -12.19 5.71 3.14
C THR A 9 -13.68 5.53 3.34
N LEU A 10 -14.09 4.51 4.10
CA LEU A 10 -15.48 4.25 4.45
C LEU A 10 -16.07 5.41 5.28
N VAL A 11 -15.38 5.84 6.32
CA VAL A 11 -15.83 6.98 7.17
C VAL A 11 -15.95 8.27 6.37
N LYS A 12 -15.03 8.49 5.41
CA LYS A 12 -15.01 9.74 4.62
C LYS A 12 -16.07 9.79 3.54
N PHE A 13 -16.39 8.68 2.91
CA PHE A 13 -17.22 8.64 1.69
C PHE A 13 -18.43 7.70 1.80
N GLY A 14 -18.45 6.79 2.75
CA GLY A 14 -19.55 5.84 2.93
C GLY A 14 -20.84 6.49 3.39
N SER A 15 -21.96 5.82 3.09
CA SER A 15 -23.24 6.20 3.68
C SER A 15 -23.22 5.94 5.20
N LYS A 16 -24.09 6.65 5.92
CA LYS A 16 -24.24 6.44 7.37
C LYS A 16 -24.56 4.97 7.68
N GLU A 17 -25.41 4.33 6.89
CA GLU A 17 -25.77 2.91 7.04
C GLU A 17 -24.56 1.97 6.94
N LEU A 18 -23.69 2.19 5.95
CA LEU A 18 -22.47 1.37 5.80
C LEU A 18 -21.48 1.60 6.94
N ILE A 19 -21.35 2.84 7.41
CA ILE A 19 -20.50 3.17 8.55
C ILE A 19 -21.04 2.49 9.80
N ASP A 20 -22.33 2.67 10.12
CA ASP A 20 -22.98 2.10 11.30
C ASP A 20 -22.92 0.55 11.28
N THR A 21 -22.89 -0.08 10.08
CA THR A 21 -22.84 -1.54 9.94
C THR A 21 -21.45 -2.13 10.20
N TYR A 22 -20.36 -1.42 9.80
CA TYR A 22 -19.04 -2.06 9.74
C TYR A 22 -17.98 -1.38 10.61
N PHE A 23 -18.24 -0.18 11.14
CA PHE A 23 -17.22 0.62 11.81
C PHE A 23 -16.68 -0.06 13.08
N ASP A 24 -17.57 -0.60 13.91
CA ASP A 24 -17.20 -1.22 15.18
C ASP A 24 -16.27 -2.43 14.97
N GLN A 25 -16.62 -3.31 14.01
CA GLN A 25 -15.79 -4.46 13.68
C GLN A 25 -14.46 -4.06 13.03
N LEU A 26 -14.44 -3.01 12.19
CA LEU A 26 -13.20 -2.52 11.56
C LEU A 26 -12.25 -1.86 12.57
N THR A 27 -12.74 -1.42 13.72
CA THR A 27 -11.97 -0.74 14.78
C THR A 27 -11.85 -1.55 16.06
N SER A 28 -12.42 -2.76 16.12
CA SER A 28 -12.33 -3.64 17.28
C SER A 28 -10.87 -3.92 17.65
N GLN A 29 -10.62 -3.99 18.97
CA GLN A 29 -9.35 -4.43 19.56
C GLN A 29 -9.34 -5.95 19.83
N ASP A 30 -10.49 -6.60 19.68
CA ASP A 30 -10.62 -8.05 19.82
C ASP A 30 -10.25 -8.73 18.50
N MET A 31 -9.32 -9.69 18.56
CA MET A 31 -8.85 -10.43 17.38
C MET A 31 -9.91 -11.36 16.79
N ASP A 32 -10.89 -11.78 17.57
CA ASP A 32 -11.97 -12.65 17.12
C ASP A 32 -13.10 -11.85 16.45
N GLU A 33 -13.21 -10.56 16.75
CA GLU A 33 -14.25 -9.67 16.23
C GLU A 33 -13.75 -8.78 15.08
N VAL A 34 -12.42 -8.46 15.04
CA VAL A 34 -11.89 -7.48 14.12
C VAL A 34 -12.02 -7.90 12.66
N PHE A 35 -12.69 -7.06 11.87
CA PHE A 35 -12.75 -7.22 10.43
C PHE A 35 -11.49 -6.69 9.77
N GLN A 36 -10.91 -7.52 8.92
CA GLN A 36 -9.80 -7.11 8.06
C GLN A 36 -10.33 -6.51 6.76
N GLY A 37 -9.62 -5.46 6.32
CA GLY A 37 -9.91 -4.78 5.06
C GLY A 37 -8.89 -5.10 3.98
N SER A 38 -9.32 -5.01 2.72
CA SER A 38 -8.51 -5.20 1.53
C SER A 38 -8.84 -4.16 0.45
N MET A 39 -8.04 -4.16 -0.63
CA MET A 39 -8.20 -3.25 -1.76
C MET A 39 -7.93 -4.01 -3.06
N PHE A 40 -8.92 -4.06 -3.96
CA PHE A 40 -8.85 -4.77 -5.23
C PHE A 40 -9.06 -3.80 -6.39
N MET A 41 -7.96 -3.36 -6.99
CA MET A 41 -7.98 -2.40 -8.07
C MET A 41 -7.43 -3.01 -9.38
N THR A 42 -6.25 -3.63 -9.29
CA THR A 42 -5.49 -4.10 -10.44
C THR A 42 -6.16 -5.27 -11.14
N GLU A 43 -6.20 -5.22 -12.47
CA GLU A 43 -6.57 -6.31 -13.37
C GLU A 43 -5.38 -6.70 -14.24
N GLN A 44 -5.46 -7.82 -14.94
CA GLN A 44 -4.36 -8.31 -15.76
C GLN A 44 -3.92 -7.29 -16.83
N LEU A 45 -4.86 -6.60 -17.45
CA LEU A 45 -4.61 -5.58 -18.47
C LEU A 45 -4.64 -4.14 -17.92
N ALA A 46 -5.01 -3.94 -16.67
CA ALA A 46 -5.18 -2.63 -16.02
C ALA A 46 -4.38 -2.51 -14.71
N GLY A 47 -3.08 -2.35 -14.82
CA GLY A 47 -2.19 -2.12 -13.69
C GLY A 47 -1.96 -0.62 -13.44
N SER A 48 -1.03 -0.01 -14.19
CA SER A 48 -0.75 1.43 -14.11
C SER A 48 -1.84 2.27 -14.77
N ASP A 49 -2.41 1.79 -15.88
CA ASP A 49 -3.58 2.40 -16.52
C ASP A 49 -4.87 1.89 -15.87
N VAL A 50 -5.24 2.50 -14.77
CA VAL A 50 -6.46 2.15 -14.00
C VAL A 50 -7.73 2.43 -14.81
N GLY A 51 -7.69 3.36 -15.76
CA GLY A 51 -8.81 3.67 -16.64
C GLY A 51 -9.25 2.51 -17.55
N ALA A 52 -8.36 1.53 -17.77
CA ALA A 52 -8.61 0.34 -18.57
C ALA A 52 -9.28 -0.82 -17.79
N ILE A 53 -9.74 -0.59 -16.56
CA ILE A 53 -10.47 -1.60 -15.75
C ILE A 53 -11.71 -2.09 -16.52
N GLU A 54 -11.84 -3.42 -16.62
CA GLU A 54 -12.93 -4.14 -17.31
C GLU A 54 -13.99 -4.68 -16.34
N THR A 55 -13.71 -4.79 -15.03
CA THR A 55 -14.71 -5.19 -14.03
C THR A 55 -15.93 -4.28 -14.12
N THR A 56 -17.10 -4.88 -14.33
CA THR A 56 -18.38 -4.19 -14.45
C THR A 56 -19.16 -4.18 -13.16
N ALA A 57 -20.02 -3.18 -13.00
CA ALA A 57 -21.00 -3.09 -11.93
C ALA A 57 -22.40 -2.90 -12.55
N LYS A 58 -23.34 -3.78 -12.24
CA LYS A 58 -24.71 -3.72 -12.71
C LYS A 58 -25.68 -3.59 -11.54
N LEU A 59 -26.64 -2.69 -11.64
CA LEU A 59 -27.72 -2.58 -10.67
C LEU A 59 -28.82 -3.57 -11.04
N VAL A 60 -29.08 -4.56 -10.17
CA VAL A 60 -30.09 -5.59 -10.35
C VAL A 60 -30.96 -5.63 -9.10
N ASP A 61 -32.25 -5.41 -9.23
CA ASP A 61 -33.23 -5.40 -8.14
C ASP A 61 -32.83 -4.50 -6.94
N GLY A 62 -32.17 -3.37 -7.24
CA GLY A 62 -31.70 -2.41 -6.23
C GLY A 62 -30.34 -2.73 -5.61
N GLU A 63 -29.71 -3.85 -5.98
CA GLU A 63 -28.38 -4.26 -5.51
C GLU A 63 -27.31 -4.14 -6.61
N TRP A 64 -26.13 -3.67 -6.25
CA TRP A 64 -24.99 -3.68 -7.16
C TRP A 64 -24.37 -5.07 -7.25
N LYS A 65 -24.22 -5.58 -8.46
CA LYS A 65 -23.57 -6.85 -8.79
C LYS A 65 -22.29 -6.60 -9.57
N LEU A 66 -21.16 -7.05 -9.03
CA LEU A 66 -19.84 -6.90 -9.66
C LEU A 66 -19.47 -8.18 -10.41
N SER A 67 -18.96 -8.02 -11.64
CA SER A 67 -18.48 -9.13 -12.46
C SER A 67 -17.15 -8.78 -13.14
N GLY A 68 -16.19 -9.69 -13.09
CA GLY A 68 -14.84 -9.53 -13.66
C GLY A 68 -13.75 -10.11 -12.78
N ASP A 69 -12.50 -9.96 -13.19
CA ASP A 69 -11.35 -10.55 -12.52
C ASP A 69 -10.44 -9.48 -11.92
N LYS A 70 -9.92 -9.73 -10.70
CA LYS A 70 -8.88 -8.91 -10.08
C LYS A 70 -7.59 -9.70 -9.92
N TRP A 71 -6.45 -9.04 -10.21
CA TRP A 71 -5.18 -9.73 -10.47
C TRP A 71 -4.20 -9.78 -9.29
N PHE A 72 -4.06 -8.71 -8.51
CA PHE A 72 -3.22 -8.64 -7.31
C PHE A 72 -4.06 -8.24 -6.11
N CYS A 73 -4.79 -9.19 -5.55
CA CYS A 73 -5.65 -9.00 -4.38
C CYS A 73 -4.88 -9.35 -3.12
N SER A 74 -4.35 -8.34 -2.44
CA SER A 74 -3.71 -8.55 -1.14
C SER A 74 -4.78 -8.81 -0.07
N ASN A 75 -4.57 -9.84 0.77
CA ASN A 75 -5.53 -10.33 1.73
C ASN A 75 -6.91 -10.65 1.10
N PRO A 76 -6.95 -11.58 0.13
CA PRO A 76 -8.16 -11.83 -0.68
C PRO A 76 -9.32 -12.42 0.12
N ASP A 77 -9.05 -12.95 1.32
CA ASP A 77 -10.03 -13.50 2.25
C ASP A 77 -10.42 -12.52 3.38
N ALA A 78 -10.11 -11.24 3.23
CA ALA A 78 -10.54 -10.21 4.17
C ALA A 78 -12.08 -10.14 4.27
N ALA A 79 -12.57 -9.72 5.44
CA ALA A 79 -14.01 -9.57 5.66
C ALA A 79 -14.64 -8.55 4.69
N LEU A 80 -13.88 -7.48 4.37
CA LEU A 80 -14.31 -6.40 3.48
C LEU A 80 -13.23 -6.03 2.46
N GLY A 81 -13.63 -5.73 1.22
CA GLY A 81 -12.75 -5.24 0.17
C GLY A 81 -13.27 -3.95 -0.46
N MET A 82 -12.39 -2.96 -0.69
CA MET A 82 -12.71 -1.84 -1.58
C MET A 82 -12.36 -2.24 -3.02
N VAL A 83 -13.33 -2.11 -3.92
CA VAL A 83 -13.22 -2.56 -5.32
C VAL A 83 -13.55 -1.42 -6.25
N LEU A 84 -12.72 -1.19 -7.28
CA LEU A 84 -13.08 -0.35 -8.41
C LEU A 84 -13.78 -1.19 -9.49
N ALA A 85 -14.92 -0.70 -9.93
CA ALA A 85 -15.64 -1.27 -11.06
C ALA A 85 -16.30 -0.16 -11.89
N ARG A 86 -16.65 -0.48 -13.13
CA ARG A 86 -17.34 0.41 -14.05
C ARG A 86 -18.83 0.11 -14.05
N PRO A 87 -19.68 1.03 -13.59
CA PRO A 87 -21.13 0.91 -13.78
C PRO A 87 -21.52 0.74 -15.24
N GLU A 88 -22.53 -0.06 -15.51
CA GLU A 88 -23.05 -0.26 -16.87
C GLU A 88 -23.48 1.07 -17.48
N GLY A 89 -23.02 1.38 -18.68
CA GLY A 89 -23.27 2.65 -19.36
C GLY A 89 -22.37 3.81 -18.93
N ALA A 90 -21.47 3.63 -17.96
CA ALA A 90 -20.54 4.69 -17.56
C ALA A 90 -19.46 4.97 -18.60
N ALA A 91 -18.94 6.21 -18.62
CA ALA A 91 -17.91 6.64 -19.55
C ALA A 91 -16.61 5.82 -19.43
N PRO A 92 -15.82 5.71 -20.51
CA PRO A 92 -14.48 5.09 -20.44
C PRO A 92 -13.52 5.94 -19.58
N GLY A 93 -12.36 5.36 -19.24
CA GLY A 93 -11.34 6.02 -18.42
C GLY A 93 -11.68 6.05 -16.93
N THR A 94 -10.89 6.78 -16.18
CA THR A 94 -11.01 6.84 -14.71
C THR A 94 -12.27 7.56 -14.22
N GLY A 95 -12.82 8.48 -15.02
CA GLY A 95 -14.04 9.24 -14.68
C GLY A 95 -15.32 8.39 -14.68
N GLY A 96 -15.32 7.21 -15.31
CA GLY A 96 -16.45 6.28 -15.29
C GLY A 96 -16.36 5.23 -14.18
N LEU A 97 -15.31 5.23 -13.36
CA LEU A 97 -15.14 4.25 -12.32
C LEU A 97 -15.84 4.65 -11.02
N SER A 98 -16.47 3.69 -10.36
CA SER A 98 -17.09 3.86 -9.05
C SER A 98 -16.42 2.94 -8.02
N LEU A 99 -16.47 3.33 -6.75
CA LEU A 99 -15.92 2.59 -5.63
C LEU A 99 -17.01 1.78 -4.95
N PHE A 100 -16.72 0.52 -4.68
CA PHE A 100 -17.66 -0.39 -4.04
C PHE A 100 -17.03 -1.06 -2.83
N LEU A 101 -17.83 -1.22 -1.76
CA LEU A 101 -17.49 -2.06 -0.63
C LEU A 101 -18.03 -3.48 -0.90
N LEU A 102 -17.13 -4.45 -0.91
CA LEU A 102 -17.40 -5.86 -1.17
C LEU A 102 -17.30 -6.65 0.14
N PRO A 103 -18.38 -7.08 0.76
CA PRO A 103 -18.33 -7.98 1.92
C PRO A 103 -18.04 -9.41 1.46
N ARG A 104 -17.26 -10.16 2.27
CA ARG A 104 -17.04 -11.58 2.06
C ARG A 104 -18.27 -12.42 2.40
N ILE A 105 -18.93 -12.06 3.48
CA ILE A 105 -20.17 -12.68 3.95
C ILE A 105 -21.27 -11.61 3.87
N LEU A 106 -22.39 -11.97 3.27
CA LEU A 106 -23.54 -11.09 3.15
C LEU A 106 -24.31 -11.02 4.48
N PRO A 107 -25.16 -10.00 4.71
CA PRO A 107 -25.93 -9.86 5.95
C PRO A 107 -26.82 -11.07 6.29
N ASN A 108 -27.23 -11.84 5.28
CA ASN A 108 -27.98 -13.08 5.46
C ASN A 108 -27.11 -14.30 5.86
N GLY A 109 -25.81 -14.10 6.11
CA GLY A 109 -24.85 -15.13 6.49
C GLY A 109 -24.31 -15.97 5.33
N THR A 110 -24.73 -15.73 4.10
CA THR A 110 -24.22 -16.48 2.93
C THR A 110 -22.90 -15.91 2.44
N ARG A 111 -22.05 -16.78 1.87
CA ARG A 111 -20.83 -16.34 1.21
C ARG A 111 -21.17 -15.57 -0.07
N ASN A 112 -20.50 -14.45 -0.27
CA ASN A 112 -20.67 -13.62 -1.47
C ASN A 112 -20.13 -14.32 -2.72
N ALA A 113 -20.65 -13.95 -3.89
CA ALA A 113 -20.39 -14.58 -5.18
C ALA A 113 -19.05 -14.14 -5.77
N TYR A 114 -17.96 -14.40 -5.04
CA TYR A 114 -16.60 -14.30 -5.59
C TYR A 114 -15.72 -15.46 -5.13
N ARG A 115 -14.73 -15.80 -5.94
CA ARG A 115 -13.81 -16.91 -5.69
C ARG A 115 -12.36 -16.47 -5.75
N ILE A 116 -11.53 -17.00 -4.87
CA ILE A 116 -10.08 -16.93 -4.97
C ILE A 116 -9.65 -18.03 -5.94
N LEU A 117 -9.11 -17.63 -7.10
CA LEU A 117 -8.69 -18.57 -8.14
C LEU A 117 -7.37 -19.24 -7.78
N ARG A 118 -6.40 -18.45 -7.34
CA ARG A 118 -5.11 -18.93 -6.83
C ARG A 118 -4.39 -17.86 -6.03
N LEU A 119 -3.37 -18.25 -5.27
CA LEU A 119 -2.43 -17.35 -4.63
C LEU A 119 -1.18 -17.20 -5.50
N LYS A 120 -0.62 -15.98 -5.53
CA LYS A 120 0.63 -15.69 -6.23
C LYS A 120 1.82 -16.29 -5.49
N ASP A 121 2.69 -17.02 -6.17
CA ASP A 121 4.04 -17.29 -5.69
C ASP A 121 4.91 -16.03 -5.89
N LYS A 122 5.39 -15.47 -4.79
CA LYS A 122 6.04 -14.16 -4.77
C LYS A 122 7.49 -14.28 -4.34
N MET A 123 8.33 -13.38 -4.84
CA MET A 123 9.72 -13.24 -4.42
C MET A 123 9.85 -12.97 -2.92
N GLY A 124 9.04 -12.07 -2.39
CA GLY A 124 9.02 -11.65 -0.97
C GLY A 124 7.61 -11.43 -0.46
N THR A 125 7.47 -10.95 0.79
CA THR A 125 6.18 -10.74 1.47
C THR A 125 5.28 -11.99 1.44
N LYS A 126 5.90 -13.19 1.58
CA LYS A 126 5.18 -14.47 1.45
C LYS A 126 4.19 -14.71 2.58
N SER A 127 4.36 -14.06 3.73
CA SER A 127 3.43 -14.11 4.86
C SER A 127 2.09 -13.39 4.60
N MET A 128 2.02 -12.51 3.59
CA MET A 128 0.79 -11.86 3.18
C MET A 128 0.28 -12.50 1.90
N ALA A 129 -0.90 -13.11 1.93
CA ALA A 129 -1.54 -13.68 0.76
C ALA A 129 -1.81 -12.59 -0.29
N SER A 130 -1.56 -12.91 -1.56
CA SER A 130 -1.97 -12.09 -2.72
C SER A 130 -2.62 -13.02 -3.73
N GLY A 131 -3.91 -12.84 -3.95
CA GLY A 131 -4.72 -13.72 -4.78
C GLY A 131 -5.07 -13.14 -6.14
N GLU A 132 -5.56 -13.99 -6.99
CA GLU A 132 -6.41 -13.67 -8.13
C GLU A 132 -7.84 -14.01 -7.73
N ILE A 133 -8.79 -13.11 -7.97
CA ILE A 133 -10.21 -13.35 -7.66
C ILE A 133 -11.08 -13.16 -8.90
N ALA A 134 -12.11 -13.99 -9.01
CA ALA A 134 -13.20 -13.80 -9.96
C ALA A 134 -14.44 -13.33 -9.20
N LEU A 135 -15.03 -12.25 -9.67
CA LEU A 135 -16.30 -11.69 -9.23
C LEU A 135 -17.40 -12.22 -10.18
N GLU A 136 -18.38 -12.92 -9.64
CA GLU A 136 -19.38 -13.66 -10.44
C GLU A 136 -20.80 -13.16 -10.11
N GLY A 137 -21.03 -11.85 -10.27
CA GLY A 137 -22.25 -11.20 -9.81
C GLY A 137 -22.20 -10.91 -8.31
N ALA A 138 -21.01 -10.62 -7.77
CA ALA A 138 -20.81 -10.38 -6.36
C ALA A 138 -21.58 -9.15 -5.88
N THR A 139 -22.35 -9.28 -4.81
CA THR A 139 -23.07 -8.15 -4.19
C THR A 139 -22.08 -7.18 -3.57
N ALA A 140 -22.26 -5.89 -3.86
CA ALA A 140 -21.42 -4.84 -3.31
C ALA A 140 -22.23 -3.57 -3.03
N TYR A 141 -21.68 -2.69 -2.21
CA TYR A 141 -22.33 -1.43 -1.84
C TYR A 141 -21.55 -0.25 -2.42
N LEU A 142 -22.24 0.67 -3.09
CA LEU A 142 -21.61 1.87 -3.62
C LEU A 142 -21.07 2.74 -2.47
N VAL A 143 -19.80 3.17 -2.58
CA VAL A 143 -19.18 4.08 -1.63
C VAL A 143 -19.06 5.46 -2.25
N GLY A 144 -19.75 6.41 -1.67
CA GLY A 144 -19.85 7.79 -2.17
C GLY A 144 -20.59 7.89 -3.52
N ASP A 145 -20.17 8.82 -4.37
CA ASP A 145 -20.86 9.13 -5.62
C ASP A 145 -20.34 8.27 -6.79
N ALA A 146 -21.25 7.85 -7.66
CA ALA A 146 -20.89 7.16 -8.90
C ALA A 146 -20.00 8.04 -9.78
N GLY A 147 -19.01 7.42 -10.43
CA GLY A 147 -18.02 8.12 -11.26
C GLY A 147 -16.90 8.84 -10.48
N GLN A 148 -16.93 8.85 -9.15
CA GLN A 148 -15.86 9.40 -8.31
C GLN A 148 -14.91 8.34 -7.74
N GLY A 149 -15.11 7.07 -8.09
CA GLY A 149 -14.44 5.94 -7.47
C GLY A 149 -12.91 6.00 -7.54
N PHE A 150 -12.34 6.45 -8.65
CA PHE A 150 -10.89 6.58 -8.77
C PHE A 150 -10.32 7.63 -7.81
N LYS A 151 -11.01 8.76 -7.64
CA LYS A 151 -10.59 9.82 -6.71
C LYS A 151 -10.68 9.35 -5.26
N GLN A 152 -11.76 8.65 -4.90
CA GLN A 152 -11.96 8.07 -3.58
C GLN A 152 -10.92 6.97 -3.28
N MET A 153 -10.66 6.07 -4.24
CA MET A 153 -9.61 5.07 -4.13
C MET A 153 -8.21 5.70 -4.00
N THR A 154 -7.98 6.85 -4.60
CA THR A 154 -6.69 7.57 -4.48
C THR A 154 -6.42 8.03 -3.05
N ASP A 155 -7.44 8.40 -2.29
CA ASP A 155 -7.31 8.70 -0.86
C ASP A 155 -6.84 7.46 -0.08
N MET A 156 -7.46 6.30 -0.33
CA MET A 156 -7.05 5.03 0.25
C MET A 156 -5.61 4.66 -0.12
N ILE A 157 -5.24 4.85 -1.39
CA ILE A 157 -3.88 4.59 -1.88
C ILE A 157 -2.86 5.51 -1.20
N ASN A 158 -3.17 6.77 -0.96
CA ASN A 158 -2.26 7.70 -0.30
C ASN A 158 -1.98 7.30 1.15
N MET A 159 -2.97 6.82 1.89
CA MET A 159 -2.77 6.24 3.22
C MET A 159 -1.88 5.00 3.16
N SER A 160 -2.12 4.13 2.20
CA SER A 160 -1.31 2.95 1.96
C SER A 160 0.14 3.31 1.55
N ARG A 161 0.34 4.39 0.78
CA ARG A 161 1.68 4.92 0.43
C ARG A 161 2.44 5.43 1.66
N LEU A 162 1.78 6.12 2.58
CA LEU A 162 2.39 6.52 3.85
C LEU A 162 2.81 5.29 4.66
N ALA A 163 1.92 4.31 4.82
CA ALA A 163 2.22 3.05 5.50
C ALA A 163 3.39 2.30 4.84
N ASN A 164 3.49 2.34 3.51
CA ASN A 164 4.60 1.75 2.76
C ASN A 164 5.93 2.50 2.99
N GLY A 165 5.87 3.82 3.14
CA GLY A 165 7.01 4.63 3.59
C GLY A 165 7.51 4.20 4.98
N VAL A 166 6.60 4.06 5.95
CA VAL A 166 6.90 3.59 7.31
C VAL A 166 7.50 2.19 7.29
N ARG A 167 6.89 1.26 6.54
CA ARG A 167 7.41 -0.10 6.37
C ARG A 167 8.83 -0.09 5.80
N SER A 168 9.10 0.74 4.79
CA SER A 168 10.42 0.83 4.16
C SER A 168 11.47 1.41 5.12
N ALA A 169 11.12 2.40 5.92
CA ALA A 169 11.98 2.92 6.99
C ALA A 169 12.28 1.83 8.04
N GLY A 170 11.28 1.02 8.40
CA GLY A 170 11.46 -0.13 9.30
C GLY A 170 12.40 -1.19 8.74
N LEU A 171 12.31 -1.51 7.43
CA LEU A 171 13.22 -2.44 6.76
C LEU A 171 14.66 -1.91 6.73
N MET A 172 14.84 -0.62 6.43
CA MET A 172 16.17 0.03 6.51
C MET A 172 16.73 -0.04 7.92
N ARG A 173 15.91 0.26 8.94
CA ARG A 173 16.32 0.17 10.35
C ARG A 173 16.73 -1.24 10.71
N ARG A 174 16.00 -2.25 10.28
CA ARG A 174 16.34 -3.66 10.51
C ARG A 174 17.69 -4.00 9.88
N ALA A 175 17.90 -3.67 8.62
CA ALA A 175 19.15 -3.93 7.91
C ALA A 175 20.35 -3.23 8.58
N VAL A 176 20.19 -1.97 9.01
CA VAL A 176 21.24 -1.23 9.74
C VAL A 176 21.55 -1.88 11.09
N SER A 177 20.52 -2.31 11.85
CA SER A 177 20.72 -2.94 13.15
C SER A 177 21.49 -4.27 13.03
N GLU A 178 21.15 -5.10 12.05
CA GLU A 178 21.88 -6.35 11.77
C GLU A 178 23.34 -6.07 11.34
N ALA A 179 23.54 -5.11 10.44
CA ALA A 179 24.86 -4.72 9.97
C ALA A 179 25.75 -4.18 11.12
N LEU A 180 25.20 -3.37 12.01
CA LEU A 180 25.91 -2.87 13.18
C LEU A 180 26.27 -4.01 14.14
N PHE A 181 25.29 -4.87 14.45
CA PHE A 181 25.54 -6.03 15.33
C PHE A 181 26.66 -6.91 14.80
N ILE A 182 26.63 -7.28 13.53
CA ILE A 182 27.70 -8.09 12.92
C ILE A 182 29.04 -7.36 12.96
N SER A 183 29.07 -6.08 12.64
CA SER A 183 30.31 -5.30 12.57
C SER A 183 30.97 -5.11 13.94
N GLN A 184 30.21 -5.11 15.01
CA GLN A 184 30.68 -5.03 16.39
C GLN A 184 31.15 -6.38 16.95
N ASN A 185 30.66 -7.50 16.42
CA ASN A 185 30.89 -8.84 16.99
C ASN A 185 31.74 -9.76 16.11
N ARG A 186 32.08 -9.34 14.87
CA ARG A 186 32.93 -10.12 13.96
C ARG A 186 34.30 -9.49 13.80
N THR A 187 35.34 -10.32 13.90
CA THR A 187 36.74 -9.91 13.72
C THR A 187 37.26 -10.39 12.37
N ALA A 188 38.00 -9.51 11.68
CA ALA A 188 38.78 -9.80 10.49
C ALA A 188 40.04 -8.94 10.47
N PHE A 189 41.15 -9.46 9.94
CA PHE A 189 42.42 -8.76 9.89
C PHE A 189 42.91 -8.27 11.26
N GLY A 190 42.59 -8.99 12.33
CA GLY A 190 42.98 -8.64 13.70
C GLY A 190 42.19 -7.49 14.33
N LYS A 191 41.10 -7.03 13.72
CA LYS A 191 40.23 -5.91 14.20
C LYS A 191 38.77 -6.30 14.10
N GLN A 192 37.92 -5.66 14.90
CA GLN A 192 36.48 -5.72 14.68
C GLN A 192 36.14 -5.05 13.33
N LEU A 193 35.11 -5.56 12.63
CA LEU A 193 34.74 -5.02 11.32
C LEU A 193 34.39 -3.53 11.41
N ILE A 194 33.76 -3.09 12.49
CA ILE A 194 33.41 -1.68 12.73
C ILE A 194 34.64 -0.76 12.78
N ASP A 195 35.84 -1.29 13.09
CA ASP A 195 37.08 -0.51 13.14
C ASP A 195 37.76 -0.36 11.78
N LEU A 196 37.30 -1.05 10.77
CA LEU A 196 37.79 -0.95 9.41
C LEU A 196 37.23 0.29 8.71
N PRO A 197 38.07 1.18 8.13
CA PRO A 197 37.60 2.47 7.58
C PRO A 197 36.56 2.36 6.49
N LEU A 198 36.67 1.38 5.58
CA LEU A 198 35.67 1.16 4.52
C LEU A 198 34.35 0.64 5.08
N MET A 199 34.38 -0.21 6.09
CA MET A 199 33.17 -0.69 6.78
C MET A 199 32.46 0.47 7.48
N ARG A 200 33.18 1.31 8.21
CA ARG A 200 32.60 2.53 8.83
C ARG A 200 31.92 3.42 7.80
N ARG A 201 32.56 3.62 6.65
CA ARG A 201 31.96 4.41 5.55
C ARG A 201 30.66 3.78 5.03
N GLN A 202 30.63 2.46 4.86
CA GLN A 202 29.42 1.77 4.40
C GLN A 202 28.29 1.84 5.44
N LEU A 203 28.58 1.54 6.69
CA LEU A 203 27.63 1.65 7.80
C LEU A 203 27.08 3.07 7.93
N MET A 204 27.91 4.10 7.80
CA MET A 204 27.47 5.49 7.85
C MET A 204 26.50 5.83 6.71
N LYS A 205 26.78 5.39 5.47
CA LYS A 205 25.86 5.59 4.33
C LYS A 205 24.50 4.92 4.58
N MET A 206 24.49 3.69 5.09
CA MET A 206 23.27 2.98 5.44
C MET A 206 22.49 3.70 6.53
N LEU A 207 23.18 4.11 7.61
CA LEU A 207 22.57 4.77 8.77
C LEU A 207 21.95 6.12 8.37
N VAL A 208 22.71 6.99 7.68
CA VAL A 208 22.20 8.31 7.25
C VAL A 208 20.96 8.15 6.38
N THR A 209 20.99 7.22 5.42
CA THR A 209 19.83 6.95 4.54
C THR A 209 18.62 6.48 5.34
N ALA A 210 18.81 5.57 6.30
CA ALA A 210 17.73 5.05 7.14
C ALA A 210 17.12 6.14 8.04
N GLU A 211 17.96 7.00 8.64
CA GLU A 211 17.51 8.09 9.51
C GLU A 211 16.80 9.21 8.73
N GLN A 212 17.27 9.53 7.53
CA GLN A 212 16.54 10.44 6.63
C GLN A 212 15.15 9.91 6.29
N GLY A 213 15.05 8.62 5.91
CA GLY A 213 13.77 7.97 5.64
C GLY A 213 12.84 8.01 6.85
N ARG A 214 13.35 7.66 8.03
CA ARG A 214 12.61 7.70 9.30
C ARG A 214 12.08 9.11 9.59
N SER A 215 12.94 10.12 9.52
CA SER A 215 12.57 11.51 9.78
C SER A 215 11.47 12.00 8.83
N MET A 216 11.59 11.67 7.54
CA MET A 216 10.62 12.07 6.52
C MET A 216 9.25 11.41 6.73
N VAL A 217 9.18 10.12 7.08
CA VAL A 217 7.88 9.46 7.29
C VAL A 217 7.18 10.00 8.54
N PHE A 218 7.89 10.27 9.63
CA PHE A 218 7.30 10.90 10.82
C PHE A 218 6.87 12.34 10.58
N HIS A 219 7.66 13.10 9.81
CA HIS A 219 7.24 14.44 9.38
C HIS A 219 5.95 14.38 8.56
N THR A 220 5.86 13.47 7.59
CA THR A 220 4.66 13.29 6.77
C THR A 220 3.45 12.86 7.61
N ALA A 221 3.64 12.01 8.63
CA ALA A 221 2.56 11.64 9.55
C ALA A 221 2.04 12.85 10.36
N ARG A 222 2.92 13.76 10.78
CA ARG A 222 2.51 15.03 11.43
C ARG A 222 1.75 15.94 10.49
N VAL A 223 2.18 16.04 9.22
CA VAL A 223 1.46 16.79 8.19
C VAL A 223 0.07 16.19 7.93
N LEU A 224 -0.04 14.86 7.91
CA LEU A 224 -1.33 14.17 7.84
C LEU A 224 -2.24 14.54 9.03
N GLN A 225 -1.71 14.49 10.24
CA GLN A 225 -2.46 14.85 11.45
C GLN A 225 -3.02 16.29 11.37
N ALA A 226 -2.22 17.24 10.91
CA ALA A 226 -2.66 18.62 10.74
C ALA A 226 -3.72 18.74 9.62
N ALA A 227 -3.53 18.05 8.51
CA ALA A 227 -4.52 18.02 7.42
C ALA A 227 -5.85 17.39 7.87
N ASP A 228 -5.82 16.33 8.66
CA ASP A 228 -7.00 15.69 9.25
C ASP A 228 -7.72 16.63 10.26
N ALA A 229 -6.98 17.51 10.92
CA ALA A 229 -7.52 18.56 11.79
C ALA A 229 -8.08 19.77 11.04
N GLY A 230 -8.08 19.75 9.70
CA GLY A 230 -8.68 20.78 8.84
C GLY A 230 -7.69 21.82 8.30
N ASP A 231 -6.38 21.66 8.49
CA ASP A 231 -5.37 22.56 7.91
C ASP A 231 -5.25 22.35 6.39
N ALA A 232 -5.81 23.27 5.62
CA ALA A 232 -5.86 23.20 4.16
C ALA A 232 -4.47 23.32 3.51
N GLU A 233 -3.52 24.06 4.10
CA GLU A 233 -2.16 24.17 3.59
C GLU A 233 -1.39 22.86 3.81
N MET A 234 -1.54 22.24 4.98
CA MET A 234 -0.94 20.94 5.24
C MET A 234 -1.56 19.85 4.37
N ALA A 235 -2.83 19.93 4.02
CA ALA A 235 -3.44 19.03 3.04
C ALA A 235 -2.78 19.13 1.65
N LYS A 236 -2.40 20.32 1.20
CA LYS A 236 -1.64 20.53 -0.05
C LYS A 236 -0.23 19.95 0.05
N VAL A 237 0.46 20.19 1.17
CA VAL A 237 1.80 19.64 1.43
C VAL A 237 1.76 18.12 1.45
N LEU A 238 0.76 17.52 2.10
CA LEU A 238 0.58 16.07 2.17
C LEU A 238 0.47 15.41 0.79
N ARG A 239 -0.22 16.04 -0.15
CA ARG A 239 -0.36 15.54 -1.53
C ARG A 239 0.96 15.39 -2.27
N ILE A 240 1.99 16.16 -1.88
CA ILE A 240 3.34 16.08 -2.43
C ILE A 240 4.19 15.10 -1.61
N LEU A 241 4.14 15.21 -0.28
CA LEU A 241 4.99 14.40 0.60
C LEU A 241 4.69 12.90 0.51
N THR A 242 3.41 12.52 0.45
CA THR A 242 3.03 11.09 0.46
C THR A 242 3.62 10.31 -0.74
N PRO A 243 3.46 10.74 -2.00
CA PRO A 243 4.12 10.06 -3.10
C PRO A 243 5.66 10.19 -3.03
N LEU A 244 6.19 11.32 -2.57
CA LEU A 244 7.63 11.55 -2.46
C LEU A 244 8.29 10.59 -1.47
N ILE A 245 7.74 10.42 -0.26
CA ILE A 245 8.29 9.47 0.71
C ILE A 245 8.21 8.04 0.19
N LYS A 246 7.08 7.65 -0.41
CA LYS A 246 6.95 6.33 -1.03
C LYS A 246 8.00 6.11 -2.10
N PHE A 247 8.18 7.06 -3.02
CA PHE A 247 9.20 6.99 -4.05
C PHE A 247 10.61 6.82 -3.45
N ARG A 248 10.97 7.69 -2.50
CA ARG A 248 12.34 7.75 -1.97
C ARG A 248 12.64 6.59 -1.04
N THR A 249 11.84 6.40 0.02
CA THR A 249 12.15 5.39 1.05
C THR A 249 12.10 3.97 0.52
N CYS A 250 11.19 3.65 -0.42
CA CYS A 250 11.14 2.30 -0.98
C CYS A 250 12.33 1.98 -1.87
N ARG A 251 12.88 2.96 -2.58
CA ARG A 251 14.09 2.78 -3.38
C ARG A 251 15.32 2.66 -2.48
N ASP A 252 15.40 3.49 -1.46
CA ASP A 252 16.50 3.46 -0.48
C ASP A 252 16.50 2.15 0.32
N ALA A 253 15.33 1.64 0.70
CA ALA A 253 15.22 0.37 1.42
C ALA A 253 15.80 -0.80 0.64
N ARG A 254 15.64 -0.86 -0.67
CA ARG A 254 16.27 -1.88 -1.53
C ARG A 254 17.79 -1.83 -1.44
N LYS A 255 18.34 -0.61 -1.50
CA LYS A 255 19.78 -0.41 -1.42
C LYS A 255 20.33 -0.75 -0.03
N VAL A 256 19.73 -0.20 1.02
CA VAL A 256 20.17 -0.41 2.41
C VAL A 256 20.05 -1.89 2.81
N ALA A 257 19.00 -2.60 2.38
CA ALA A 257 18.85 -4.03 2.62
C ALA A 257 19.94 -4.85 1.91
N GLY A 258 20.27 -4.49 0.66
CA GLY A 258 21.38 -5.11 -0.08
C GLY A 258 22.74 -4.86 0.57
N ASP A 259 23.01 -3.62 0.97
CA ASP A 259 24.23 -3.24 1.68
C ASP A 259 24.36 -4.02 3.02
N GLY A 260 23.24 -4.21 3.74
CA GLY A 260 23.18 -5.00 4.98
C GLY A 260 23.54 -6.47 4.77
N MET A 261 22.98 -7.06 3.73
CA MET A 261 23.30 -8.44 3.32
C MET A 261 24.79 -8.59 2.99
N GLU A 262 25.37 -7.62 2.28
CA GLU A 262 26.80 -7.59 1.94
C GLU A 262 27.68 -7.47 3.18
N VAL A 263 27.32 -6.66 4.18
CA VAL A 263 28.05 -6.54 5.45
C VAL A 263 28.14 -7.89 6.17
N ARG A 264 27.09 -8.70 6.15
CA ARG A 264 27.11 -10.05 6.73
C ARG A 264 28.01 -11.01 5.94
N GLY A 265 28.25 -10.76 4.66
CA GLY A 265 29.00 -11.64 3.76
C GLY A 265 28.18 -12.86 3.32
N GLY A 266 28.81 -14.01 3.07
CA GLY A 266 28.13 -15.22 2.57
C GLY A 266 26.91 -15.64 3.38
N CYS A 267 26.95 -15.50 4.70
CA CYS A 267 25.80 -15.77 5.58
C CYS A 267 24.60 -14.85 5.32
N GLY A 268 24.80 -13.66 4.77
CA GLY A 268 23.69 -12.77 4.39
C GLY A 268 22.91 -13.25 3.17
N TYR A 269 23.50 -14.12 2.36
CA TYR A 269 22.90 -14.61 1.12
C TYR A 269 22.11 -15.91 1.29
N ILE A 270 22.28 -16.60 2.42
CA ILE A 270 21.59 -17.87 2.70
C ILE A 270 20.33 -17.67 3.56
N GLU A 271 19.36 -18.57 3.40
CA GLU A 271 18.03 -18.46 4.02
C GLU A 271 18.03 -18.70 5.55
N GLU A 272 19.12 -19.18 6.13
CA GLU A 272 19.28 -19.35 7.59
C GLU A 272 19.23 -18.00 8.34
N TRP A 273 19.52 -16.89 7.64
CA TRP A 273 19.55 -15.52 8.17
C TRP A 273 18.48 -14.65 7.54
N SER A 274 18.07 -13.61 8.26
CA SER A 274 16.96 -12.75 7.84
C SER A 274 17.29 -11.81 6.68
N ASP A 275 18.55 -11.61 6.34
CA ASP A 275 18.98 -10.57 5.38
C ASP A 275 18.42 -10.81 3.98
N ALA A 276 18.45 -12.04 3.50
CA ALA A 276 17.88 -12.42 2.20
C ALA A 276 16.38 -12.10 2.15
N ARG A 277 15.62 -12.41 3.21
CA ARG A 277 14.19 -12.08 3.30
C ARG A 277 13.96 -10.56 3.35
N VAL A 278 14.73 -9.82 4.15
CA VAL A 278 14.62 -8.35 4.23
C VAL A 278 14.84 -7.71 2.88
N LEU A 279 15.83 -8.17 2.10
CA LEU A 279 16.08 -7.70 0.74
C LEU A 279 14.89 -7.99 -0.19
N ARG A 280 14.39 -9.22 -0.21
CA ARG A 280 13.23 -9.60 -1.03
C ARG A 280 12.00 -8.76 -0.69
N ASP A 281 11.72 -8.58 0.58
CA ASP A 281 10.58 -7.80 1.05
C ASP A 281 10.73 -6.30 0.71
N ALA A 282 11.93 -5.75 0.71
CA ALA A 282 12.20 -4.37 0.34
C ALA A 282 11.89 -4.09 -1.14
N HIS A 283 12.09 -5.08 -2.04
CA HIS A 283 11.85 -4.89 -3.46
C HIS A 283 10.41 -4.58 -3.82
N LEU A 284 9.43 -5.14 -3.11
CA LEU A 284 8.01 -4.90 -3.38
C LEU A 284 7.63 -3.43 -3.22
N GLY A 285 8.23 -2.72 -2.26
CA GLY A 285 7.89 -1.33 -1.95
C GLY A 285 7.94 -0.37 -3.13
N SER A 286 8.85 -0.56 -4.07
CA SER A 286 8.98 0.29 -5.27
C SER A 286 8.13 -0.16 -6.45
N ILE A 287 7.33 -1.23 -6.30
CA ILE A 287 6.51 -1.84 -7.35
C ILE A 287 5.03 -1.54 -7.14
N TRP A 288 4.47 -1.96 -6.01
CA TRP A 288 3.05 -1.81 -5.72
C TRP A 288 2.63 -0.36 -5.45
N GLU A 289 1.33 -0.07 -5.51
CA GLU A 289 0.75 1.27 -5.28
C GLU A 289 1.34 2.36 -6.21
N GLY A 290 1.65 1.94 -7.41
CA GLY A 290 2.37 2.71 -8.42
C GLY A 290 3.87 2.46 -8.39
N THR A 291 4.42 2.09 -9.54
CA THR A 291 5.87 1.97 -9.72
C THR A 291 6.56 3.33 -9.54
N SER A 292 7.89 3.33 -9.42
CA SER A 292 8.66 4.57 -9.24
C SER A 292 8.33 5.66 -10.27
N ASN A 293 8.14 5.29 -11.54
CA ASN A 293 7.80 6.26 -12.60
C ASN A 293 6.40 6.82 -12.42
N ILE A 294 5.40 5.98 -12.12
CA ILE A 294 4.01 6.41 -11.89
C ILE A 294 3.93 7.37 -10.68
N VAL A 295 4.60 7.03 -9.59
CA VAL A 295 4.63 7.87 -8.39
C VAL A 295 5.37 9.18 -8.65
N GLY A 296 6.48 9.16 -9.42
CA GLY A 296 7.24 10.33 -9.82
C GLY A 296 6.42 11.31 -10.67
N VAL A 297 5.68 10.80 -11.67
CA VAL A 297 4.76 11.62 -12.49
C VAL A 297 3.65 12.24 -11.63
N GLY A 298 3.06 11.47 -10.70
CA GLY A 298 2.05 11.99 -9.77
C GLY A 298 2.57 13.10 -8.87
N CYS A 299 3.84 13.00 -8.41
CA CYS A 299 4.49 14.03 -7.63
C CYS A 299 4.70 15.32 -8.46
N LEU A 300 5.23 15.20 -9.69
CA LEU A 300 5.43 16.32 -10.60
C LEU A 300 4.10 17.01 -10.95
N ALA A 301 3.06 16.25 -11.27
CA ALA A 301 1.73 16.80 -11.55
C ALA A 301 1.14 17.55 -10.35
N GLY A 302 1.41 17.09 -9.12
CA GLY A 302 1.05 17.80 -7.89
C GLY A 302 1.79 19.14 -7.76
N LEU A 303 3.10 19.15 -7.99
CA LEU A 303 3.92 20.36 -7.95
C LEU A 303 3.48 21.37 -9.01
N CYS A 304 3.27 20.97 -10.26
CA CYS A 304 2.84 21.85 -11.34
C CYS A 304 1.50 22.52 -11.05
N ARG A 305 0.51 21.80 -10.52
CA ARG A 305 -0.79 22.38 -10.16
C ARG A 305 -0.70 23.43 -9.05
N HIS A 306 0.25 23.28 -8.12
CA HIS A 306 0.42 24.23 -7.01
C HIS A 306 1.34 25.41 -7.36
N ALA A 307 2.40 25.17 -8.14
CA ALA A 307 3.37 26.23 -8.49
C ALA A 307 2.87 27.19 -9.59
N PHE A 308 2.05 26.70 -10.51
CA PHE A 308 1.68 27.47 -11.71
C PHE A 308 0.18 27.81 -11.80
N GLY A 309 -0.61 27.57 -10.75
CA GLY A 309 -2.03 27.92 -10.74
C GLY A 309 -2.82 27.28 -11.89
N GLY A 310 -2.35 26.12 -12.36
CA GLY A 310 -2.76 25.53 -13.60
C GLY A 310 -4.23 25.14 -13.65
N ARG A 311 -4.93 25.68 -14.63
CA ARG A 311 -6.20 25.16 -15.12
C ARG A 311 -5.98 23.73 -15.66
N PRO A 312 -7.05 22.89 -15.62
CA PRO A 312 -7.00 21.50 -16.06
C PRO A 312 -6.52 21.35 -17.49
#